data_1be7b42fd4ff9e60f7d83b532e162230
#
_entry.id   1be7b42fd4ff9e60f7d83b532e162230
#
_cell.length_a   1.000
_cell.length_b   1.000
_cell.length_c   1.000
_cell.angle_alpha   90.00
_cell.angle_beta   90.00
_cell.angle_gamma   90.00
#
_symmetry.space_group_name_H-M   'P 1'
#
loop_
_entity.id
_entity.type
_entity.pdbx_description
1 polymer ?
#
loop_
_entity_poly.entity_id
_entity_poly.type
_entity_poly.pdbx_seq_one_letter_code
_entity_poly.pdbx_strand_id
1 'polypeptide(L)'
;MLVLVCYDVNTETKAGRRRLRRVARVCESTGQRVQKSVFECQLDVAKFESLERELLGEIDPTMDCLRLYRIPGTRGFEVIEHGTFKAVDFDGPLVL
;
A
#
# COMPACT_ATOMS: atom_id res chain seq x y z
N MET A 1 8.28 9.22 -10.31
CA MET A 1 8.32 7.76 -10.39
C MET A 1 6.94 7.17 -10.16
N LEU A 2 6.68 6.03 -10.75
CA LEU A 2 5.45 5.30 -10.51
C LEU A 2 5.52 4.58 -9.16
N VAL A 3 4.47 4.71 -8.37
CA VAL A 3 4.31 3.99 -7.11
C VAL A 3 2.99 3.24 -7.14
N LEU A 4 3.04 1.96 -6.86
CA LEU A 4 1.83 1.18 -6.63
C LEU A 4 1.63 1.03 -5.14
N VAL A 5 0.45 1.40 -4.67
CA VAL A 5 0.05 1.23 -3.28
C VAL A 5 -0.94 0.07 -3.22
N CYS A 6 -0.59 -0.95 -2.45
CA CYS A 6 -1.45 -2.10 -2.21
C CYS A 6 -1.69 -2.22 -0.71
N TYR A 7 -2.92 -2.35 -0.29
CA TYR A 7 -3.23 -2.50 1.13
C TYR A 7 -4.25 -3.61 1.36
N ASP A 8 -4.16 -4.20 2.53
CA ASP A 8 -5.13 -5.15 3.04
C ASP A 8 -5.42 -4.77 4.49
N VAL A 9 -6.61 -4.25 4.74
CA VAL A 9 -7.03 -3.77 6.06
C VAL A 9 -8.04 -4.76 6.63
N ASN A 10 -7.80 -5.17 7.87
CA ASN A 10 -8.73 -6.05 8.58
C ASN A 10 -10.04 -5.31 8.85
N THR A 11 -11.14 -5.82 8.30
CA THR A 11 -12.47 -5.21 8.38
C THR A 11 -13.43 -5.94 9.29
N GLU A 12 -12.94 -6.85 10.11
CA GLU A 12 -13.77 -7.61 11.06
C GLU A 12 -14.37 -6.72 12.15
N THR A 13 -13.74 -5.58 12.42
CA THR A 13 -14.21 -4.63 13.42
C THR A 13 -14.68 -3.34 12.77
N LYS A 14 -15.50 -2.57 13.50
CA LYS A 14 -15.91 -1.23 13.08
C LYS A 14 -14.72 -0.30 12.92
N ALA A 15 -13.73 -0.39 13.82
CA ALA A 15 -12.50 0.37 13.74
C ALA A 15 -11.71 0.03 12.48
N GLY A 16 -11.65 -1.25 12.10
CA GLY A 16 -10.99 -1.69 10.87
C GLY A 16 -11.66 -1.14 9.62
N ARG A 17 -12.99 -1.16 9.59
CA ARG A 17 -13.73 -0.57 8.46
C ARG A 17 -13.49 0.93 8.33
N ARG A 18 -13.34 1.63 9.45
CA ARG A 18 -12.97 3.05 9.46
C ARG A 18 -11.56 3.26 8.90
N ARG A 19 -10.60 2.42 9.32
CA ARG A 19 -9.22 2.48 8.79
C ARG A 19 -9.20 2.26 7.29
N LEU A 20 -9.96 1.30 6.78
CA LEU A 20 -10.06 1.05 5.35
C LEU A 20 -10.51 2.30 4.58
N ARG A 21 -11.54 2.99 5.06
CA ARG A 21 -12.03 4.21 4.42
C ARG A 21 -10.99 5.33 4.43
N ARG A 22 -10.25 5.46 5.53
CA ARG A 22 -9.23 6.51 5.69
C ARG A 22 -8.02 6.24 4.81
N VAL A 23 -7.56 4.99 4.74
CA VAL A 23 -6.49 4.57 3.84
C VAL A 23 -6.88 4.85 2.38
N ALA A 24 -8.07 4.46 1.98
CA ALA A 24 -8.56 4.71 0.62
C ALA A 24 -8.61 6.20 0.30
N ARG A 25 -9.04 7.02 1.25
CA ARG A 25 -9.11 8.48 1.07
C ARG A 25 -7.73 9.10 0.86
N VAL A 26 -6.73 8.66 1.62
CA VAL A 26 -5.34 9.11 1.44
C VAL A 26 -4.86 8.76 0.04
N CYS A 27 -5.08 7.53 -0.41
CA CYS A 27 -4.69 7.08 -1.74
C CYS A 27 -5.42 7.84 -2.84
N GLU A 28 -6.72 8.08 -2.69
CA GLU A 28 -7.52 8.81 -3.67
C GLU A 28 -7.06 10.25 -3.86
N SER A 29 -6.53 10.87 -2.82
CA SER A 29 -6.00 12.24 -2.91
C SER A 29 -4.67 12.32 -3.67
N THR A 30 -4.00 11.20 -3.87
CA THR A 30 -2.63 11.16 -4.40
C THR A 30 -2.53 10.44 -5.74
N GLY A 31 -3.40 9.49 -6.02
CA GLY A 31 -3.31 8.64 -7.19
C GLY A 31 -4.65 8.18 -7.73
N GLN A 32 -4.57 7.19 -8.61
CA GLN A 32 -5.73 6.63 -9.28
C GLN A 32 -5.95 5.19 -8.85
N ARG A 33 -7.18 4.86 -8.48
CA ARG A 33 -7.58 3.51 -8.13
C ARG A 33 -7.58 2.64 -9.38
N VAL A 34 -6.88 1.50 -9.33
CA VAL A 34 -6.85 0.51 -10.42
C VAL A 34 -7.49 -0.81 -10.03
N GLN A 35 -7.53 -1.09 -8.74
CA GLN A 35 -8.24 -2.21 -8.13
C GLN A 35 -8.82 -1.72 -6.80
N LYS A 36 -9.64 -2.54 -6.13
CA LYS A 36 -10.28 -2.16 -4.87
C LYS A 36 -9.29 -1.61 -3.85
N SER A 37 -8.13 -2.24 -3.72
CA SER A 37 -7.11 -1.89 -2.74
C SER A 37 -5.75 -1.65 -3.40
N VAL A 38 -5.75 -1.19 -4.65
CA VAL A 38 -4.54 -0.90 -5.41
C VAL A 38 -4.67 0.45 -6.10
N PHE A 39 -3.69 1.31 -5.88
CA PHE A 39 -3.63 2.64 -6.47
C PHE A 39 -2.32 2.85 -7.21
N GLU A 40 -2.38 3.52 -8.35
CA GLU A 40 -1.21 3.99 -9.08
C GLU A 40 -1.01 5.48 -8.81
N CYS A 41 0.20 5.85 -8.41
CA CYS A 41 0.55 7.23 -8.08
C CYS A 41 1.82 7.64 -8.81
N GLN A 42 1.83 8.84 -9.41
CA GLN A 42 3.04 9.44 -9.96
C GLN A 42 3.58 10.42 -8.94
N LEU A 43 4.73 10.11 -8.35
CA LEU A 43 5.27 10.85 -7.21
C LEU A 43 6.76 11.12 -7.38
N ASP A 44 7.21 12.23 -6.82
CA ASP A 44 8.62 12.41 -6.52
C ASP A 44 8.95 11.80 -5.15
N VAL A 45 10.23 11.83 -4.77
CA VAL A 45 10.68 11.22 -3.51
C VAL A 45 10.02 11.87 -2.30
N ALA A 46 9.90 13.18 -2.29
CA ALA A 46 9.31 13.91 -1.16
C ALA A 46 7.83 13.57 -0.98
N LYS A 47 7.09 13.49 -2.08
CA LYS A 47 5.67 13.11 -2.05
C LYS A 47 5.48 11.65 -1.68
N PHE A 48 6.39 10.78 -2.12
CA PHE A 48 6.38 9.38 -1.71
C PHE A 48 6.55 9.25 -0.20
N GLU A 49 7.51 9.96 0.39
CA GLU A 49 7.74 9.93 1.83
C GLU A 49 6.54 10.45 2.62
N SER A 50 5.90 11.52 2.13
CA SER A 50 4.67 12.05 2.70
C SER A 50 3.54 11.04 2.67
N LEU A 51 3.33 10.40 1.52
CA LEU A 51 2.29 9.39 1.34
C LEU A 51 2.51 8.21 2.28
N GLU A 52 3.74 7.70 2.35
CA GLU A 52 4.08 6.59 3.24
C GLU A 52 3.78 6.95 4.69
N ARG A 53 4.18 8.14 5.13
CA ARG A 53 3.94 8.61 6.49
C ARG A 53 2.46 8.71 6.81
N GLU A 54 1.66 9.26 5.89
CA GLU A 54 0.22 9.37 6.07
C GLU A 54 -0.44 7.99 6.17
N LEU A 55 -0.05 7.06 5.31
CA LEU A 55 -0.59 5.72 5.32
C LEU A 55 -0.22 4.96 6.59
N LEU A 56 1.03 5.10 7.06
CA LEU A 56 1.46 4.50 8.31
C LEU A 56 0.71 5.06 9.52
N GLY A 57 0.27 6.31 9.45
CA GLY A 57 -0.56 6.92 10.49
C GLY A 57 -2.00 6.41 10.51
N GLU A 58 -2.46 5.77 9.43
CA GLU A 58 -3.83 5.29 9.33
C GLU A 58 -3.97 3.79 9.61
N ILE A 59 -2.97 2.99 9.27
CA ILE A 59 -3.06 1.54 9.46
C ILE A 59 -2.77 1.11 10.90
N ASP A 60 -3.27 -0.07 11.25
CA ASP A 60 -2.86 -0.78 12.46
C ASP A 60 -1.87 -1.87 12.03
N PRO A 61 -0.56 -1.72 12.33
CA PRO A 61 0.44 -2.67 11.84
C PRO A 61 0.31 -4.07 12.43
N THR A 62 -0.49 -4.24 13.46
CA THR A 62 -0.76 -5.57 14.05
C THR A 62 -1.89 -6.31 13.34
N MET A 63 -2.70 -5.61 12.55
CA MET A 63 -3.89 -6.16 11.92
C MET A 63 -3.94 -5.95 10.40
N ASP A 64 -3.25 -4.93 9.91
CA ASP A 64 -3.31 -4.51 8.53
C ASP A 64 -1.97 -4.71 7.85
N CYS A 65 -1.96 -4.75 6.51
CA CYS A 65 -0.73 -4.71 5.76
C CYS A 65 -0.77 -3.67 4.65
N LEU A 66 0.39 -3.12 4.36
CA LEU A 66 0.60 -2.08 3.37
C LEU A 66 1.84 -2.44 2.56
N ARG A 67 1.72 -2.36 1.25
CA ARG A 67 2.82 -2.66 0.35
C ARG A 67 2.96 -1.54 -0.66
N LEU A 68 4.15 -0.97 -0.76
CA LEU A 68 4.47 0.12 -1.67
C LEU A 68 5.51 -0.37 -2.66
N TYR A 69 5.18 -0.33 -3.94
CA TYR A 69 6.11 -0.66 -5.02
C TYR A 69 6.62 0.63 -5.63
N ARG A 70 7.93 0.84 -5.58
CA ARG A 70 8.58 1.99 -6.22
C ARG A 70 9.18 1.53 -7.54
N ILE A 71 8.73 2.11 -8.63
CA ILE A 71 9.16 1.76 -9.97
C ILE A 71 9.81 3.00 -10.59
N PRO A 72 11.15 3.09 -10.56
CA PRO A 72 11.85 4.30 -11.03
C PRO A 72 11.91 4.44 -12.56
N GLY A 73 11.47 3.45 -13.29
CA GLY A 73 11.29 3.55 -14.75
C GLY A 73 12.38 2.95 -15.60
N THR A 74 13.54 2.60 -15.05
CA THR A 74 14.67 2.12 -15.85
C THR A 74 15.04 0.67 -15.61
N ARG A 75 15.03 0.20 -14.38
CA ARG A 75 15.34 -1.20 -14.03
C ARG A 75 14.71 -1.55 -12.70
N GLY A 76 14.00 -2.67 -12.68
CA GLY A 76 13.52 -3.26 -11.46
C GLY A 76 12.56 -2.38 -10.68
N PHE A 77 12.31 -2.81 -9.47
CA PHE A 77 11.43 -2.10 -8.55
C PHE A 77 11.82 -2.44 -7.11
N GLU A 78 11.47 -1.56 -6.20
CA GLU A 78 11.60 -1.80 -4.77
C GLU A 78 10.24 -2.09 -4.19
N VAL A 79 10.18 -3.01 -3.23
CA VAL A 79 8.97 -3.30 -2.46
C VAL A 79 9.22 -2.96 -1.01
N ILE A 80 8.38 -2.10 -0.46
CA ILE A 80 8.42 -1.72 0.94
C ILE A 80 7.14 -2.23 1.60
N GLU A 81 7.29 -3.04 2.63
CA GLU A 81 6.18 -3.70 3.30
C GLU A 81 6.05 -3.22 4.73
N HIS A 82 4.82 -2.95 5.16
CA HIS A 82 4.51 -2.55 6.53
C HIS A 82 3.31 -3.36 7.02
N GLY A 83 3.37 -3.78 8.29
CA GLY A 83 2.26 -4.48 8.94
C GLY A 83 2.42 -5.99 8.98
N THR A 84 1.29 -6.68 9.12
CA THR A 84 1.26 -8.15 9.23
C THR A 84 1.30 -8.77 7.85
N PHE A 85 2.45 -9.33 7.49
CA PHE A 85 2.54 -10.15 6.30
C PHE A 85 2.58 -11.61 6.68
N LYS A 86 1.72 -12.39 6.03
CA LYS A 86 2.03 -13.79 5.82
C LYS A 86 3.11 -13.80 4.75
N ALA A 87 4.28 -14.33 5.09
CA ALA A 87 5.36 -14.47 4.14
C ALA A 87 4.84 -15.16 2.89
N VAL A 88 4.71 -14.39 1.81
CA VAL A 88 4.51 -14.97 0.50
C VAL A 88 5.89 -15.39 0.07
N ASP A 89 6.09 -16.68 -0.06
CA ASP A 89 7.32 -17.23 -0.60
C ASP A 89 7.34 -16.96 -2.09
N PHE A 90 8.04 -15.89 -2.49
CA PHE A 90 8.17 -15.51 -3.89
C PHE A 90 9.07 -16.49 -4.68
N ASP A 91 9.80 -17.35 -3.99
CA ASP A 91 10.59 -18.41 -4.62
C ASP A 91 9.76 -19.68 -4.86
N GLY A 92 8.56 -19.73 -4.33
CA GLY A 92 7.62 -20.80 -4.59
C GLY A 92 6.77 -20.53 -5.83
N PRO A 93 6.02 -21.53 -6.32
CA PRO A 93 5.13 -21.32 -7.45
C PRO A 93 4.06 -20.31 -7.08
N LEU A 94 4.11 -19.15 -7.73
CA LEU A 94 3.03 -18.16 -7.66
C LEU A 94 1.84 -18.73 -8.41
N VAL A 95 0.88 -19.23 -7.66
CA VAL A 95 -0.44 -19.52 -8.21
C VAL A 95 -1.21 -18.21 -8.17
N LEU A 96 -1.29 -17.59 -9.30
CA LEU A 96 -2.15 -16.43 -9.47
C LEU A 96 -3.57 -16.87 -9.76
#